data_374612fdda1c492cd0e0c6e5b6171da3
#
_entry.id   374612fdda1c492cd0e0c6e5b6171da3
#
_cell.length_a   1.000
_cell.length_b   1.000
_cell.length_c   1.000
_cell.angle_alpha   90.00
_cell.angle_beta   90.00
_cell.angle_gamma   90.00
#
_symmetry.space_group_name_H-M   'P 1'
#
loop_
_entity.id
_entity.type
_entity.pdbx_description
1 polymer ?
#
loop_
_entity_poly.entity_id
_entity_poly.type
_entity_poly.pdbx_seq_one_letter_code
_entity_poly.pdbx_strand_id
1 'polypeptide(L)'
;QLVREISTASVLINLGGDISITQSRKDGTRWTIGRVSSDLSAPVGVIKLKQGALATSGDEHRFLEKDGKRYCHILNPKTGWPVEDPPHTVSVAAPTCIEAGMLSTFALLQGNKAEEFLKAQEVPYWIN
;
A
#
# COMPACT_ATOMS: atom_id res chain seq x y z
N GLN A 1 15.62 7.06 -5.77
CA GLN A 1 16.70 6.98 -6.77
C GLN A 1 17.93 7.76 -6.30
N LEU A 2 17.81 9.05 -5.96
CA LEU A 2 18.91 9.91 -5.46
C LEU A 2 19.74 9.27 -4.35
N VAL A 3 19.10 8.65 -3.34
CA VAL A 3 19.83 8.02 -2.24
C VAL A 3 20.73 6.89 -2.73
N ARG A 4 20.32 6.12 -3.72
CA ARG A 4 21.15 5.05 -4.30
C ARG A 4 22.35 5.58 -5.11
N GLU A 5 22.23 6.79 -5.64
CA GLU A 5 23.28 7.45 -6.43
C GLU A 5 24.37 8.05 -5.54
N ILE A 6 24.00 8.49 -4.33
CA ILE A 6 24.90 9.19 -3.41
C ILE A 6 25.38 8.35 -2.21
N SER A 7 24.79 7.17 -1.99
CA SER A 7 25.09 6.35 -0.82
C SER A 7 24.87 4.85 -1.08
N THR A 8 25.78 4.05 -0.57
CA THR A 8 25.66 2.59 -0.49
C THR A 8 25.00 2.12 0.82
N ALA A 9 24.51 3.04 1.63
CA ALA A 9 23.87 2.71 2.90
C ALA A 9 22.54 1.94 2.70
N SER A 10 22.27 1.07 3.66
CA SER A 10 20.95 0.42 3.79
C SER A 10 19.97 1.44 4.38
N VAL A 11 19.06 1.95 3.57
CA VAL A 11 18.12 3.01 3.95
C VAL A 11 16.69 2.57 3.67
N LEU A 12 15.83 2.84 4.65
CA LEU A 12 14.37 2.82 4.48
C LEU A 12 13.88 4.26 4.54
N ILE A 13 13.14 4.67 3.52
CA ILE A 13 12.51 5.98 3.41
C ILE A 13 11.00 5.75 3.50
N ASN A 14 10.35 6.46 4.41
CA ASN A 14 8.89 6.46 4.56
C ASN A 14 8.38 7.89 4.38
N LEU A 15 7.56 8.11 3.37
CA LEU A 15 6.92 9.38 3.06
C LEU A 15 5.40 9.19 3.10
N GLY A 16 4.83 9.40 4.29
CA GLY A 16 3.37 9.35 4.45
C GLY A 16 2.76 7.96 4.26
N GLY A 17 3.53 6.88 4.48
CA GLY A 17 3.08 5.50 4.27
C GLY A 17 3.68 4.84 3.03
N ASP A 18 4.10 5.61 2.05
CA ASP A 18 4.86 5.09 0.91
C ASP A 18 6.32 4.83 1.33
N ILE A 19 6.72 3.58 1.24
CA ILE A 19 8.01 3.11 1.74
C ILE A 19 8.90 2.69 0.58
N SER A 20 10.13 3.20 0.56
CA SER A 20 11.18 2.75 -0.37
C SER A 20 12.38 2.23 0.40
N ILE A 21 12.90 1.09 -0.03
CA ILE A 21 14.03 0.41 0.60
C ILE A 21 15.15 0.24 -0.44
N THR A 22 16.33 0.75 -0.12
CA THR A 22 17.49 0.66 -1.03
C THR A 22 18.03 -0.77 -1.12
N GLN A 23 18.21 -1.43 0.01
CA GLN A 23 18.72 -2.81 0.14
C GLN A 23 18.44 -3.36 1.54
N SER A 24 18.78 -4.62 1.77
CA SER A 24 18.70 -5.28 3.10
C SER A 24 19.40 -4.46 4.18
N ARG A 25 19.03 -4.67 5.43
CA ARG A 25 19.73 -4.09 6.58
C ARG A 25 21.21 -4.52 6.58
N LYS A 26 22.06 -3.78 7.29
CA LYS A 26 23.52 -4.05 7.37
C LYS A 26 23.86 -5.46 7.84
N ASP A 27 23.01 -6.06 8.67
CA ASP A 27 23.12 -7.43 9.16
C ASP A 27 22.58 -8.49 8.18
N GLY A 28 22.21 -8.09 6.97
CA GLY A 28 21.63 -8.97 5.94
C GLY A 28 20.15 -9.30 6.16
N THR A 29 19.55 -8.88 7.26
CA THR A 29 18.15 -9.14 7.56
C THR A 29 17.20 -8.28 6.70
N ARG A 30 15.91 -8.67 6.66
CA ARG A 30 14.86 -7.92 5.99
C ARG A 30 14.39 -6.77 6.88
N TRP A 31 13.96 -5.69 6.26
CA TRP A 31 13.19 -4.65 6.93
C TRP A 31 11.81 -5.19 7.28
N THR A 32 11.37 -4.92 8.50
CA THR A 32 10.05 -5.31 9.01
C THR A 32 9.16 -4.08 9.07
N ILE A 33 8.03 -4.13 8.36
CA ILE A 33 7.06 -3.06 8.26
C ILE A 33 5.76 -3.58 8.90
N GLY A 34 5.29 -2.89 9.94
CA GLY A 34 4.01 -3.21 10.58
C GLY A 34 2.83 -2.86 9.67
N ARG A 35 1.84 -3.73 9.59
CA ARG A 35 0.51 -3.40 9.07
C ARG A 35 -0.39 -3.03 10.24
N VAL A 36 -1.08 -1.92 10.10
CA VAL A 36 -2.03 -1.46 11.12
C VAL A 36 -3.44 -1.80 10.65
N SER A 37 -4.30 -2.22 11.56
CA SER A 37 -5.74 -2.34 11.33
C SER A 37 -6.42 -0.99 11.49
N SER A 38 -7.59 -0.82 10.91
CA SER A 38 -8.50 0.30 11.17
C SER A 38 -8.84 0.45 12.65
N ASP A 39 -8.88 -0.67 13.37
CA ASP A 39 -8.87 -0.71 14.81
C ASP A 39 -7.41 -0.70 15.29
N LEU A 40 -6.90 0.46 15.65
CA LEU A 40 -5.51 0.72 16.09
C LEU A 40 -5.04 -0.15 17.28
N SER A 41 -5.85 -1.09 17.73
CA SER A 41 -5.61 -1.91 18.92
C SER A 41 -4.60 -3.04 18.73
N ALA A 42 -4.35 -3.51 17.49
CA ALA A 42 -3.37 -4.57 17.24
C ALA A 42 -2.76 -4.52 15.82
N PRO A 43 -1.48 -4.86 15.64
CA PRO A 43 -0.90 -5.03 14.31
C PRO A 43 -1.52 -6.24 13.61
N VAL A 44 -2.07 -6.06 12.41
CA VAL A 44 -2.67 -7.12 11.57
C VAL A 44 -1.60 -8.05 10.98
N GLY A 45 -0.33 -7.74 11.21
CA GLY A 45 0.79 -8.52 10.72
C GLY A 45 1.97 -7.66 10.30
N VAL A 46 2.98 -8.31 9.77
CA VAL A 46 4.20 -7.66 9.32
C VAL A 46 4.56 -8.05 7.90
N ILE A 47 5.06 -7.09 7.14
CA ILE A 47 5.62 -7.30 5.80
C ILE A 47 7.14 -7.24 5.91
N LYS A 48 7.84 -8.20 5.32
CA LYS A 48 9.31 -8.26 5.36
C LYS A 48 9.88 -8.08 3.96
N LEU A 49 10.57 -6.96 3.74
CA LEU A 49 11.20 -6.62 2.45
C LEU A 49 12.72 -6.51 2.58
N LYS A 50 13.45 -6.97 1.56
CA LYS A 50 14.90 -6.77 1.42
C LYS A 50 15.20 -5.47 0.70
N GLN A 51 14.44 -5.16 -0.35
CA GLN A 51 14.59 -4.00 -1.23
C GLN A 51 13.27 -3.74 -1.96
N GLY A 52 13.17 -2.65 -2.70
CA GLY A 52 11.99 -2.28 -3.45
C GLY A 52 11.15 -1.26 -2.70
N ALA A 53 9.86 -1.35 -2.84
CA ALA A 53 8.93 -0.41 -2.27
C ALA A 53 7.65 -1.09 -1.77
N LEU A 54 6.95 -0.41 -0.89
CA LEU A 54 5.61 -0.75 -0.42
C LEU A 54 4.77 0.52 -0.43
N ALA A 55 3.60 0.44 -1.03
CA ALA A 55 2.59 1.50 -0.94
C ALA A 55 1.25 0.89 -0.49
N THR A 56 0.46 1.68 0.21
CA THR A 56 -0.85 1.27 0.71
C THR A 56 -1.89 2.31 0.34
N SER A 57 -2.93 1.87 -0.34
CA SER A 57 -4.13 2.65 -0.64
C SER A 57 -5.29 2.12 0.19
N GLY A 58 -6.16 3.00 0.67
CA GLY A 58 -7.30 2.60 1.48
C GLY A 58 -8.07 3.77 2.05
N ASP A 59 -9.14 3.45 2.78
CA ASP A 59 -10.01 4.43 3.41
C ASP A 59 -9.84 4.49 4.95
N GLU A 60 -8.78 3.89 5.50
CA GLU A 60 -8.57 3.84 6.96
C GLU A 60 -8.49 5.23 7.60
N HIS A 61 -7.78 6.15 6.96
CA HIS A 61 -7.50 7.49 7.50
C HIS A 61 -8.19 8.62 6.77
N ARG A 62 -8.78 8.36 5.60
CA ARG A 62 -9.42 9.37 4.75
C ARG A 62 -10.71 8.84 4.15
N PHE A 63 -11.82 9.18 4.78
CA PHE A 63 -13.15 8.82 4.32
C PHE A 63 -14.14 9.94 4.67
N LEU A 64 -15.28 9.94 4.02
CA LEU A 64 -16.46 10.70 4.41
C LEU A 64 -17.49 9.73 4.97
N GLU A 65 -18.15 10.14 6.03
CA GLU A 65 -19.31 9.44 6.57
C GLU A 65 -20.55 10.28 6.39
N LYS A 66 -21.58 9.69 5.78
CA LYS A 66 -22.89 10.33 5.58
C LYS A 66 -23.97 9.28 5.72
N ASP A 67 -24.95 9.56 6.57
CA ASP A 67 -26.13 8.72 6.80
C ASP A 67 -25.75 7.27 7.21
N GLY A 68 -24.68 7.13 8.02
CA GLY A 68 -24.14 5.84 8.47
C GLY A 68 -23.38 5.05 7.39
N LYS A 69 -23.21 5.62 6.20
CA LYS A 69 -22.42 5.03 5.11
C LYS A 69 -21.06 5.71 5.01
N ARG A 70 -20.02 4.88 4.92
CA ARG A 70 -18.64 5.33 4.72
C ARG A 70 -18.31 5.40 3.23
N TYR A 71 -17.69 6.48 2.82
CA TYR A 71 -17.30 6.74 1.43
C TYR A 71 -15.77 6.91 1.37
N CYS A 72 -15.13 6.08 0.57
CA CYS A 72 -13.70 6.19 0.29
C CYS A 72 -13.40 7.54 -0.40
N HIS A 73 -12.24 8.13 -0.08
CA HIS A 73 -11.79 9.36 -0.73
C HIS A 73 -11.32 9.14 -2.18
N ILE A 74 -11.11 7.89 -2.58
CA ILE A 74 -10.71 7.55 -3.95
C ILE A 74 -11.98 7.46 -4.81
N LEU A 75 -12.02 8.32 -5.82
CA LEU A 75 -13.16 8.41 -6.74
C LEU A 75 -12.92 7.61 -8.01
N ASN A 76 -13.94 6.94 -8.48
CA ASN A 76 -13.92 6.30 -9.78
C ASN A 76 -13.92 7.39 -10.88
N PRO A 77 -12.88 7.47 -11.73
CA PRO A 77 -12.74 8.53 -12.73
C PRO A 77 -13.81 8.50 -13.81
N LYS A 78 -14.51 7.36 -13.99
CA LYS A 78 -15.59 7.24 -14.98
C LYS A 78 -16.93 7.77 -14.46
N THR A 79 -17.18 7.66 -13.16
CA THR A 79 -18.46 8.02 -12.56
C THR A 79 -18.38 9.30 -11.72
N GLY A 80 -17.19 9.67 -11.24
CA GLY A 80 -16.97 10.76 -10.29
C GLY A 80 -17.44 10.43 -8.86
N TRP A 81 -17.91 9.20 -8.59
CA TRP A 81 -18.35 8.74 -7.29
C TRP A 81 -17.31 7.84 -6.61
N PRO A 82 -17.33 7.75 -5.28
CA PRO A 82 -16.55 6.76 -4.55
C PRO A 82 -16.82 5.35 -5.08
N VAL A 83 -15.80 4.52 -5.02
CA VAL A 83 -15.91 3.10 -5.39
C VAL A 83 -16.87 2.41 -4.41
N GLU A 84 -17.75 1.57 -4.91
CA GLU A 84 -18.64 0.76 -4.08
C GLU A 84 -17.89 -0.45 -3.54
N ASP A 85 -18.09 -0.71 -2.24
CA ASP A 85 -17.49 -1.84 -1.50
C ASP A 85 -15.99 -2.08 -1.79
N PRO A 86 -15.14 -1.05 -1.67
CA PRO A 86 -13.70 -1.25 -1.81
C PRO A 86 -13.18 -1.98 -0.58
N PRO A 87 -12.05 -2.72 -0.69
CA PRO A 87 -11.34 -3.17 0.49
C PRO A 87 -10.87 -1.97 1.33
N HIS A 88 -10.83 -2.12 2.66
CA HIS A 88 -10.39 -1.04 3.55
C HIS A 88 -8.96 -0.64 3.31
N THR A 89 -8.08 -1.60 3.01
CA THR A 89 -6.70 -1.33 2.62
C THR A 89 -6.19 -2.33 1.60
N VAL A 90 -5.38 -1.82 0.68
CA VAL A 90 -4.60 -2.60 -0.27
C VAL A 90 -3.15 -2.17 -0.18
N SER A 91 -2.29 -3.06 0.30
CA SER A 91 -0.84 -2.85 0.30
C SER A 91 -0.22 -3.67 -0.85
N VAL A 92 0.67 -3.06 -1.61
CA VAL A 92 1.38 -3.73 -2.71
C VAL A 92 2.88 -3.50 -2.56
N ALA A 93 3.66 -4.58 -2.71
CA ALA A 93 5.12 -4.49 -2.82
C ALA A 93 5.53 -4.60 -4.28
N ALA A 94 6.39 -3.67 -4.73
CA ALA A 94 6.88 -3.59 -6.10
C ALA A 94 8.33 -3.07 -6.14
N PRO A 95 9.02 -3.10 -7.28
CA PRO A 95 10.35 -2.51 -7.43
C PRO A 95 10.42 -1.02 -7.10
N THR A 96 9.36 -0.26 -7.37
CA THR A 96 9.28 1.19 -7.15
C THR A 96 8.01 1.59 -6.41
N CYS A 97 8.04 2.74 -5.68
CA CYS A 97 6.84 3.31 -5.04
C CYS A 97 5.77 3.70 -6.06
N ILE A 98 6.16 4.15 -7.25
CA ILE A 98 5.22 4.50 -8.31
C ILE A 98 4.40 3.27 -8.70
N GLU A 99 5.06 2.17 -8.98
CA GLU A 99 4.42 0.91 -9.36
C GLU A 99 3.54 0.36 -8.22
N ALA A 100 4.08 0.31 -7.00
CA ALA A 100 3.32 -0.13 -5.83
C ALA A 100 2.06 0.73 -5.59
N GLY A 101 2.19 2.06 -5.66
CA GLY A 101 1.10 3.01 -5.48
C GLY A 101 0.04 2.95 -6.59
N MET A 102 0.47 2.81 -7.84
CA MET A 102 -0.45 2.61 -8.98
C MET A 102 -1.26 1.33 -8.81
N LEU A 103 -0.59 0.20 -8.52
CA LEU A 103 -1.26 -1.09 -8.38
C LEU A 103 -2.20 -1.13 -7.18
N SER A 104 -1.80 -0.57 -6.03
CA SER A 104 -2.67 -0.50 -4.86
C SER A 104 -3.92 0.35 -5.11
N THR A 105 -3.77 1.49 -5.80
CA THR A 105 -4.89 2.37 -6.15
C THR A 105 -5.79 1.74 -7.22
N PHE A 106 -5.21 1.13 -8.25
CA PHE A 106 -5.99 0.46 -9.30
C PHE A 106 -6.78 -0.74 -8.76
N ALA A 107 -6.18 -1.49 -7.83
CA ALA A 107 -6.89 -2.57 -7.14
C ALA A 107 -8.09 -2.03 -6.36
N LEU A 108 -7.92 -0.94 -5.62
CA LEU A 108 -8.99 -0.30 -4.86
C LEU A 108 -10.14 0.15 -5.77
N LEU A 109 -9.80 0.67 -6.96
CA LEU A 109 -10.79 1.05 -7.99
C LEU A 109 -11.58 -0.14 -8.57
N GLN A 110 -11.10 -1.38 -8.41
CA GLN A 110 -11.84 -2.58 -8.81
C GLN A 110 -12.94 -2.99 -7.80
N GLY A 111 -13.00 -2.35 -6.62
CA GLY A 111 -13.95 -2.71 -5.58
C GLY A 111 -13.78 -4.17 -5.14
N ASN A 112 -14.84 -4.95 -5.16
CA ASN A 112 -14.83 -6.36 -4.79
C ASN A 112 -13.96 -7.28 -5.69
N LYS A 113 -13.48 -6.79 -6.84
CA LYS A 113 -12.57 -7.50 -7.75
C LYS A 113 -11.09 -7.16 -7.52
N ALA A 114 -10.77 -6.41 -6.47
CA ALA A 114 -9.40 -5.98 -6.16
C ALA A 114 -8.41 -7.15 -6.07
N GLU A 115 -8.81 -8.24 -5.44
CA GLU A 115 -7.96 -9.42 -5.28
C GLU A 115 -7.71 -10.14 -6.61
N GLU A 116 -8.74 -10.28 -7.45
CA GLU A 116 -8.61 -10.86 -8.78
C GLU A 116 -7.64 -10.05 -9.65
N PHE A 117 -7.79 -8.72 -9.62
CA PHE A 117 -6.89 -7.81 -10.31
C PHE A 117 -5.43 -8.01 -9.88
N LEU A 118 -5.16 -8.05 -8.55
CA LEU A 118 -3.79 -8.17 -8.03
C LEU A 118 -3.17 -9.54 -8.32
N LYS A 119 -3.95 -10.61 -8.29
CA LYS A 119 -3.49 -11.95 -8.70
C LYS A 119 -3.01 -11.95 -10.16
N ALA A 120 -3.70 -11.25 -11.04
CA ALA A 120 -3.30 -11.13 -12.45
C ALA A 120 -2.03 -10.30 -12.67
N GLN A 121 -1.63 -9.46 -11.70
CA GLN A 121 -0.39 -8.68 -11.76
C GLN A 121 0.84 -9.43 -11.25
N GLU A 122 0.67 -10.61 -10.63
CA GLU A 122 1.74 -11.46 -10.09
C GLU A 122 2.68 -10.73 -9.09
N VAL A 123 2.15 -9.76 -8.36
CA VAL A 123 2.89 -8.97 -7.35
C VAL A 123 2.52 -9.39 -5.93
N PRO A 124 3.44 -9.28 -4.95
CA PRO A 124 3.07 -9.46 -3.55
C PRO A 124 2.10 -8.37 -3.08
N TYR A 125 0.98 -8.78 -2.49
CA TYR A 125 -0.04 -7.87 -1.99
C TYR A 125 -0.68 -8.37 -0.68
N TRP A 126 -1.32 -7.47 0.01
CA TRP A 126 -2.09 -7.70 1.24
C TRP A 126 -3.35 -6.85 1.20
N ILE A 127 -4.50 -7.48 1.39
CA ILE A 127 -5.82 -6.83 1.44
C ILE A 127 -6.39 -6.98 2.85
N ASN A 128 -7.14 -5.97 3.30
CA ASN A 128 -7.89 -5.98 4.57
C ASN A 128 -9.27 -5.36 4.37
#